data_17237026e4e7c0a836fb45cd2c932bb1
#
_entry.id   17237026e4e7c0a836fb45cd2c932bb1
#
_cell.length_a   1.000
_cell.length_b   1.000
_cell.length_c   1.000
_cell.angle_alpha   90.00
_cell.angle_beta   90.00
_cell.angle_gamma   90.00
#
_symmetry.space_group_name_H-M   'P 1'
#
loop_
_entity.id
_entity.type
_entity.pdbx_description
1 polymer ?
#
loop_
_entity_poly.entity_id
_entity_poly.type
_entity_poly.pdbx_seq_one_letter_code
_entity_poly.pdbx_strand_id
1 'polypeptide(L)'
;FYTEVFFRQHHVHFVAIANSVDSDDQNSNEFAPFLNIMNEWYLRDLSRKQKTAIRVKGESGKPTTNCAIYGYKKDPENKYHWLIDEEAAAVVRRIFRLTIEGKGPYDIARILFEDKVETPAVYFGKQGKGIWKSKEEFANPYNWSGYVVGQILSKPEYMGHTVNFRSHKQSYKDKNAVMNPKEDWLIFENTHE
;
A
#
# COMPACT_ATOMS: atom_id res chain seq x y z
N PHE A 1 2.62 17.77 25.73
CA PHE A 1 2.17 17.15 26.99
C PHE A 1 3.30 16.37 27.66
N TYR A 2 3.93 15.39 26.99
CA TYR A 2 4.95 14.54 27.63
C TYR A 2 6.15 15.35 28.13
N THR A 3 6.74 16.20 27.30
CA THR A 3 7.93 16.99 27.66
C THR A 3 7.63 18.13 28.61
N GLU A 4 6.45 18.74 28.55
CA GLU A 4 6.11 19.94 29.32
C GLU A 4 5.45 19.62 30.66
N VAL A 5 4.68 18.52 30.74
CA VAL A 5 3.89 18.19 31.93
C VAL A 5 4.36 16.88 32.56
N PHE A 6 4.30 15.78 31.82
CA PHE A 6 4.52 14.44 32.35
C PHE A 6 5.95 14.24 32.88
N PHE A 7 6.97 14.59 32.08
CA PHE A 7 8.37 14.39 32.49
C PHE A 7 8.74 15.26 33.69
N ARG A 8 8.23 16.49 33.75
CA ARG A 8 8.43 17.37 34.94
C ARG A 8 7.76 16.81 36.18
N GLN A 9 6.51 16.31 36.08
CA GLN A 9 5.80 15.72 37.21
C GLN A 9 6.48 14.47 37.77
N HIS A 10 7.16 13.72 36.92
CA HIS A 10 7.86 12.49 37.30
C HIS A 10 9.37 12.67 37.48
N HIS A 11 9.87 13.91 37.49
CA HIS A 11 11.31 14.22 37.62
C HIS A 11 12.20 13.48 36.59
N VAL A 12 11.72 13.33 35.36
CA VAL A 12 12.47 12.70 34.28
C VAL A 12 13.25 13.76 33.54
N HIS A 13 14.58 13.65 33.55
CA HIS A 13 15.47 14.47 32.71
C HIS A 13 15.45 13.98 31.28
N PHE A 14 15.03 14.84 30.36
CA PHE A 14 14.92 14.53 28.94
C PHE A 14 15.92 15.38 28.14
N VAL A 15 16.79 14.72 27.39
CA VAL A 15 17.77 15.38 26.50
C VAL A 15 17.59 14.90 25.07
N ALA A 16 17.31 15.84 24.16
CA ALA A 16 17.24 15.57 22.73
C ALA A 16 18.51 16.13 22.04
N ILE A 17 19.55 15.31 21.92
CA ILE A 17 20.87 15.70 21.45
C ILE A 17 20.82 16.34 20.06
N ALA A 18 20.05 15.74 19.13
CA ALA A 18 19.93 16.23 17.75
C ALA A 18 19.32 17.64 17.63
N ASN A 19 18.53 18.06 18.63
CA ASN A 19 17.82 19.34 18.63
C ASN A 19 18.37 20.29 19.67
N SER A 20 19.43 19.91 20.41
CA SER A 20 20.02 20.67 21.50
C SER A 20 18.98 21.11 22.54
N VAL A 21 18.00 20.23 22.83
CA VAL A 21 16.96 20.46 23.83
C VAL A 21 17.29 19.69 25.11
N ASP A 22 17.34 20.38 26.22
CA ASP A 22 17.56 19.83 27.55
C ASP A 22 16.44 20.30 28.49
N SER A 23 15.76 19.38 29.17
CA SER A 23 14.64 19.70 30.06
C SER A 23 15.05 20.54 31.29
N ASP A 24 16.32 20.52 31.68
CA ASP A 24 16.84 21.26 32.80
C ASP A 24 17.39 22.64 32.41
N ASP A 25 17.60 22.88 31.10
CA ASP A 25 18.01 24.20 30.61
C ASP A 25 16.76 25.03 30.23
N GLN A 26 16.54 26.12 30.95
CA GLN A 26 15.40 27.02 30.76
C GLN A 26 15.39 27.62 29.34
N ASN A 27 16.54 27.96 28.76
CA ASN A 27 16.63 28.56 27.42
C ASN A 27 16.24 27.55 26.32
N SER A 28 16.63 26.28 26.46
CA SER A 28 16.29 25.25 25.50
C SER A 28 14.80 24.88 25.56
N ASN A 29 14.18 24.98 26.74
CA ASN A 29 12.75 24.70 26.92
C ASN A 29 11.83 25.75 26.28
N GLU A 30 12.25 27.00 26.16
CA GLU A 30 11.45 28.03 25.49
C GLU A 30 11.34 27.81 23.97
N PHE A 31 12.34 27.21 23.35
CA PHE A 31 12.35 26.90 21.92
C PHE A 31 11.68 25.56 21.55
N ALA A 32 11.54 24.62 22.49
CA ALA A 32 10.97 23.31 22.24
C ALA A 32 9.54 23.34 21.63
N PRO A 33 8.61 24.18 22.13
CA PRO A 33 7.29 24.31 21.51
C PRO A 33 7.35 24.84 20.08
N PHE A 34 8.25 25.79 19.81
CA PHE A 34 8.44 26.33 18.48
C PHE A 34 8.97 25.29 17.48
N LEU A 35 9.96 24.49 17.91
CA LEU A 35 10.49 23.38 17.12
C LEU A 35 9.40 22.33 16.81
N ASN A 36 8.54 22.03 17.78
CA ASN A 36 7.42 21.13 17.58
C ASN A 36 6.42 21.65 16.53
N ILE A 37 6.09 22.94 16.60
CA ILE A 37 5.22 23.60 15.60
C ILE A 37 5.86 23.56 14.22
N MET A 38 7.16 23.90 14.12
CA MET A 38 7.90 23.86 12.86
C MET A 38 7.95 22.45 12.27
N ASN A 39 8.21 21.43 13.08
CA ASN A 39 8.22 20.05 12.64
C ASN A 39 6.83 19.61 12.14
N GLU A 40 5.77 19.97 12.85
CA GLU A 40 4.40 19.65 12.41
C GLU A 40 4.04 20.37 11.10
N TRP A 41 4.42 21.63 10.98
CA TRP A 41 4.22 22.39 9.73
C TRP A 41 4.96 21.75 8.56
N TYR A 42 6.23 21.37 8.78
CA TYR A 42 7.05 20.69 7.77
C TYR A 42 6.42 19.38 7.29
N LEU A 43 5.95 18.55 8.24
CA LEU A 43 5.27 17.28 7.91
C LEU A 43 3.97 17.51 7.13
N ARG A 44 3.20 18.55 7.46
CA ARG A 44 1.99 18.93 6.70
C ARG A 44 2.34 19.37 5.28
N ASP A 45 3.37 20.20 5.13
CA ASP A 45 3.80 20.67 3.81
C ASP A 45 4.31 19.51 2.95
N LEU A 46 5.14 18.64 3.52
CA LEU A 46 5.62 17.43 2.86
C LEU A 46 4.46 16.54 2.40
N SER A 47 3.49 16.31 3.29
CA SER A 47 2.30 15.52 2.95
C SER A 47 1.50 16.15 1.82
N ARG A 48 1.31 17.47 1.82
CA ARG A 48 0.62 18.19 0.75
C ARG A 48 1.34 18.04 -0.58
N LYS A 49 2.66 18.22 -0.60
CA LYS A 49 3.51 18.05 -1.79
C LYS A 49 3.43 16.62 -2.34
N GLN A 50 3.50 15.61 -1.47
CA GLN A 50 3.35 14.21 -1.87
C GLN A 50 1.96 13.92 -2.46
N LYS A 51 0.88 14.40 -1.84
CA LYS A 51 -0.48 14.25 -2.37
C LYS A 51 -0.63 14.88 -3.76
N THR A 52 -0.08 16.09 -3.95
CA THR A 52 -0.07 16.76 -5.25
C THR A 52 0.71 15.96 -6.30
N ALA A 53 1.90 15.47 -5.96
CA ALA A 53 2.70 14.65 -6.87
C ALA A 53 2.00 13.33 -7.27
N ILE A 54 1.35 12.66 -6.30
CA ILE A 54 0.54 11.44 -6.57
C ILE A 54 -0.65 11.78 -7.46
N ARG A 55 -1.30 12.91 -7.22
CA ARG A 55 -2.44 13.38 -8.02
C ARG A 55 -2.04 13.63 -9.47
N VAL A 56 -1.02 14.45 -9.71
CA VAL A 56 -0.50 14.73 -11.05
C VAL A 56 -0.10 13.45 -11.78
N LYS A 57 0.59 12.55 -11.06
CA LYS A 57 0.97 11.26 -11.61
C LYS A 57 -0.25 10.42 -12.00
N GLY A 58 -1.25 10.34 -11.13
CA GLY A 58 -2.46 9.54 -11.37
C GLY A 58 -3.33 10.12 -12.47
N GLU A 59 -3.48 11.44 -12.55
CA GLU A 59 -4.19 12.14 -13.61
C GLU A 59 -3.51 12.00 -14.99
N SER A 60 -2.20 11.74 -15.03
CA SER A 60 -1.47 11.44 -16.27
C SER A 60 -1.58 9.99 -16.74
N GLY A 61 -2.47 9.17 -16.15
CA GLY A 61 -2.67 7.76 -16.52
C GLY A 61 -1.61 6.81 -15.96
N LYS A 62 -0.62 7.28 -15.24
CA LYS A 62 0.43 6.44 -14.65
C LYS A 62 -0.09 5.74 -13.39
N PRO A 63 0.20 4.42 -13.22
CA PRO A 63 -0.20 3.70 -12.01
C PRO A 63 0.35 4.36 -10.75
N THR A 64 -0.51 4.66 -9.78
CA THR A 64 -0.08 5.24 -8.49
C THR A 64 0.40 4.19 -7.49
N THR A 65 0.19 2.90 -7.79
CA THR A 65 0.59 1.76 -6.95
C THR A 65 2.09 1.49 -7.02
N ASN A 66 2.65 1.03 -5.89
CA ASN A 66 4.07 0.66 -5.82
C ASN A 66 4.38 -0.69 -6.48
N CYS A 67 3.43 -1.62 -6.51
CA CYS A 67 3.57 -2.93 -7.14
C CYS A 67 2.50 -3.10 -8.21
N ALA A 68 2.82 -3.84 -9.27
CA ALA A 68 1.81 -4.37 -10.18
C ALA A 68 0.91 -5.36 -9.42
N ILE A 69 -0.30 -5.60 -9.91
CA ILE A 69 -1.20 -6.62 -9.34
C ILE A 69 -0.68 -8.03 -9.64
N TYR A 70 -1.20 -9.03 -8.95
CA TYR A 70 -0.85 -10.44 -9.18
C TYR A 70 -1.17 -10.83 -10.62
N GLY A 71 -0.25 -11.49 -11.31
CA GLY A 71 -0.34 -11.76 -12.75
C GLY A 71 0.44 -10.77 -13.63
N TYR A 72 0.90 -9.66 -13.05
CA TYR A 72 1.70 -8.66 -13.74
C TYR A 72 2.98 -8.32 -12.98
N LYS A 73 3.98 -7.85 -13.73
CA LYS A 73 5.23 -7.27 -13.22
C LYS A 73 5.49 -5.93 -13.87
N LYS A 74 6.25 -5.08 -13.20
CA LYS A 74 6.66 -3.80 -13.80
C LYS A 74 7.71 -4.05 -14.86
N ASP A 75 7.60 -3.28 -15.94
CA ASP A 75 8.62 -3.22 -16.98
C ASP A 75 9.92 -2.61 -16.38
N PRO A 76 11.08 -3.28 -16.54
CA PRO A 76 12.37 -2.74 -16.11
C PRO A 76 12.72 -1.40 -16.74
N GLU A 77 12.34 -1.17 -18.01
CA GLU A 77 12.64 0.07 -18.74
C GLU A 77 11.63 1.17 -18.43
N ASN A 78 10.36 0.81 -18.22
CA ASN A 78 9.30 1.75 -17.91
C ASN A 78 8.46 1.30 -16.70
N LYS A 79 8.83 1.73 -15.52
CA LYS A 79 8.14 1.38 -14.25
C LYS A 79 6.63 1.70 -14.21
N TYR A 80 6.11 2.44 -15.17
CA TYR A 80 4.70 2.78 -15.30
C TYR A 80 3.94 1.86 -16.23
N HIS A 81 4.65 1.03 -16.99
CA HIS A 81 4.08 -0.01 -17.84
C HIS A 81 4.13 -1.36 -17.11
N TRP A 82 3.10 -2.18 -17.30
CA TRP A 82 3.02 -3.51 -16.73
C TRP A 82 3.15 -4.56 -17.83
N LEU A 83 4.00 -5.53 -17.58
CA LEU A 83 4.18 -6.70 -18.41
C LEU A 83 3.51 -7.90 -17.75
N ILE A 84 3.07 -8.84 -18.54
CA ILE A 84 2.53 -10.11 -18.06
C ILE A 84 3.64 -10.88 -17.31
N ASP A 85 3.32 -11.37 -16.13
CA ASP A 85 4.14 -12.31 -15.37
C ASP A 85 3.55 -13.71 -15.58
N GLU A 86 4.09 -14.46 -16.53
CA GLU A 86 3.47 -15.69 -17.04
C GLU A 86 3.18 -16.73 -15.95
N GLU A 87 4.04 -16.85 -14.95
CA GLU A 87 3.83 -17.76 -13.83
C GLU A 87 2.56 -17.40 -13.03
N ALA A 88 2.45 -16.15 -12.60
CA ALA A 88 1.29 -15.67 -11.86
C ALA A 88 0.05 -15.50 -12.76
N ALA A 89 0.24 -15.11 -14.03
CA ALA A 89 -0.84 -14.94 -15.00
C ALA A 89 -1.53 -16.28 -15.35
N ALA A 90 -0.79 -17.38 -15.37
CA ALA A 90 -1.38 -18.70 -15.57
C ALA A 90 -2.43 -19.04 -14.48
N VAL A 91 -2.14 -18.68 -13.22
CA VAL A 91 -3.07 -18.85 -12.11
C VAL A 91 -4.29 -17.93 -12.28
N VAL A 92 -4.08 -16.68 -12.66
CA VAL A 92 -5.16 -15.72 -12.89
C VAL A 92 -6.08 -16.20 -14.02
N ARG A 93 -5.52 -16.60 -15.16
CA ARG A 93 -6.29 -17.16 -16.29
C ARG A 93 -7.09 -18.40 -15.88
N ARG A 94 -6.51 -19.25 -15.02
CA ARG A 94 -7.21 -20.43 -14.47
C ARG A 94 -8.40 -20.01 -13.60
N ILE A 95 -8.25 -19.01 -12.75
CA ILE A 95 -9.35 -18.47 -11.91
C ILE A 95 -10.51 -18.00 -12.80
N PHE A 96 -10.22 -17.21 -13.84
CA PHE A 96 -11.25 -16.74 -14.78
C PHE A 96 -11.92 -17.91 -15.53
N ARG A 97 -11.15 -18.90 -15.97
CA ARG A 97 -11.69 -20.11 -16.63
C ARG A 97 -12.66 -20.87 -15.74
N LEU A 98 -12.26 -21.16 -14.50
CA LEU A 98 -13.10 -21.84 -13.52
C LEU A 98 -14.39 -21.04 -13.21
N THR A 99 -14.32 -19.72 -13.24
CA THR A 99 -15.50 -18.87 -13.08
C THR A 99 -16.44 -18.99 -14.29
N ILE A 100 -15.92 -19.05 -15.51
CA ILE A 100 -16.71 -19.27 -16.75
C ILE A 100 -17.37 -20.66 -16.71
N GLU A 101 -16.70 -21.66 -16.12
CA GLU A 101 -17.23 -22.99 -15.90
C GLU A 101 -18.30 -23.06 -14.78
N GLY A 102 -18.64 -21.91 -14.17
CA GLY A 102 -19.69 -21.79 -13.16
C GLY A 102 -19.24 -22.05 -11.71
N LYS A 103 -17.93 -22.12 -11.44
CA LYS A 103 -17.42 -22.26 -10.07
C LYS A 103 -17.48 -20.96 -9.30
N GLY A 104 -17.96 -21.03 -8.06
CA GLY A 104 -17.96 -19.89 -7.16
C GLY A 104 -16.57 -19.57 -6.59
N PRO A 105 -16.33 -18.33 -6.08
CA PRO A 105 -15.03 -17.95 -5.53
C PRO A 105 -14.49 -18.85 -4.42
N TYR A 106 -15.37 -19.41 -3.60
CA TYR A 106 -15.00 -20.35 -2.52
C TYR A 106 -14.59 -21.72 -3.06
N ASP A 107 -15.28 -22.23 -4.10
CA ASP A 107 -14.92 -23.49 -4.76
C ASP A 107 -13.58 -23.35 -5.48
N ILE A 108 -13.36 -22.22 -6.16
CA ILE A 108 -12.08 -21.92 -6.82
C ILE A 108 -10.95 -21.87 -5.77
N ALA A 109 -11.17 -21.20 -4.64
CA ALA A 109 -10.18 -21.14 -3.57
C ALA A 109 -9.82 -22.54 -3.04
N ARG A 110 -10.84 -23.44 -2.87
CA ARG A 110 -10.62 -24.82 -2.45
C ARG A 110 -9.81 -25.60 -3.50
N ILE A 111 -10.14 -25.49 -4.78
CA ILE A 111 -9.41 -26.16 -5.87
C ILE A 111 -7.94 -25.72 -5.87
N LEU A 112 -7.67 -24.40 -5.76
CA LEU A 112 -6.30 -23.88 -5.71
C LEU A 112 -5.54 -24.35 -4.47
N PHE A 113 -6.22 -24.53 -3.33
CA PHE A 113 -5.63 -25.09 -2.11
C PHE A 113 -5.27 -26.57 -2.28
N GLU A 114 -6.18 -27.39 -2.82
CA GLU A 114 -5.97 -28.81 -3.09
C GLU A 114 -4.79 -29.04 -4.04
N ASP A 115 -4.66 -28.19 -5.06
CA ASP A 115 -3.58 -28.24 -6.04
C ASP A 115 -2.27 -27.59 -5.54
N LYS A 116 -2.22 -27.14 -4.29
CA LYS A 116 -1.05 -26.48 -3.67
C LYS A 116 -0.52 -25.31 -4.47
N VAL A 117 -1.41 -24.49 -5.02
CA VAL A 117 -1.05 -23.25 -5.70
C VAL A 117 -0.76 -22.18 -4.65
N GLU A 118 0.39 -21.52 -4.75
CA GLU A 118 0.77 -20.46 -3.81
C GLU A 118 -0.12 -19.24 -3.92
N THR A 119 -0.45 -18.65 -2.77
CA THR A 119 -1.24 -17.41 -2.73
C THR A 119 -0.44 -16.21 -3.24
N PRO A 120 -1.11 -15.13 -3.72
CA PRO A 120 -0.42 -13.89 -4.12
C PRO A 120 0.49 -13.31 -3.03
N ALA A 121 0.13 -13.46 -1.75
CA ALA A 121 0.93 -13.00 -0.62
C ALA A 121 2.28 -13.73 -0.54
N VAL A 122 2.27 -15.06 -0.72
CA VAL A 122 3.48 -15.88 -0.74
C VAL A 122 4.32 -15.55 -1.96
N TYR A 123 3.70 -15.46 -3.13
CA TYR A 123 4.38 -15.14 -4.38
C TYR A 123 5.13 -13.80 -4.31
N PHE A 124 4.47 -12.75 -3.83
CA PHE A 124 5.11 -11.45 -3.63
C PHE A 124 6.15 -11.45 -2.52
N GLY A 125 5.91 -12.20 -1.43
CA GLY A 125 6.85 -12.33 -0.33
C GLY A 125 8.18 -12.92 -0.78
N LYS A 126 8.16 -14.01 -1.55
CA LYS A 126 9.35 -14.65 -2.16
C LYS A 126 10.13 -13.70 -3.06
N GLN A 127 9.45 -12.79 -3.73
CA GLN A 127 10.07 -11.77 -4.58
C GLN A 127 10.53 -10.52 -3.81
N GLY A 128 10.37 -10.48 -2.48
CA GLY A 128 10.69 -9.32 -1.67
C GLY A 128 9.85 -8.08 -1.98
N LYS A 129 8.62 -8.26 -2.47
CA LYS A 129 7.75 -7.18 -2.94
C LYS A 129 6.61 -6.86 -1.98
N GLY A 130 6.18 -5.59 -2.03
CA GLY A 130 5.01 -5.11 -1.31
C GLY A 130 5.15 -5.17 0.22
N ILE A 131 4.03 -5.30 0.89
CA ILE A 131 3.95 -5.40 2.36
C ILE A 131 4.44 -6.76 2.90
N TRP A 132 4.61 -7.74 2.01
CA TRP A 132 4.99 -9.11 2.35
C TRP A 132 6.51 -9.33 2.35
N LYS A 133 7.31 -8.34 1.93
CA LYS A 133 8.77 -8.43 1.75
C LYS A 133 9.54 -8.83 3.01
N SER A 134 9.01 -8.55 4.19
CA SER A 134 9.64 -8.86 5.48
C SER A 134 9.17 -10.18 6.08
N LYS A 135 8.30 -10.92 5.39
CA LYS A 135 7.73 -12.16 5.90
C LYS A 135 8.55 -13.33 5.35
N GLU A 136 9.39 -13.91 6.19
CA GLU A 136 10.30 -15.01 5.82
C GLU A 136 9.54 -16.33 5.67
N GLU A 137 8.53 -16.58 6.51
CA GLU A 137 7.73 -17.80 6.49
C GLU A 137 6.23 -17.52 6.46
N PHE A 138 5.51 -18.34 5.72
CA PHE A 138 4.05 -18.36 5.66
C PHE A 138 3.55 -19.67 6.25
N ALA A 139 2.81 -19.61 7.34
CA ALA A 139 2.27 -20.80 8.01
C ALA A 139 1.42 -21.68 7.06
N ASN A 140 0.66 -21.05 6.17
CA ASN A 140 -0.18 -21.72 5.18
C ASN A 140 -0.03 -21.07 3.80
N PRO A 141 0.99 -21.48 3.01
CA PRO A 141 1.30 -20.83 1.73
C PRO A 141 0.21 -21.00 0.65
N TYR A 142 -0.63 -22.00 0.77
CA TYR A 142 -1.66 -22.35 -0.19
C TYR A 142 -3.07 -21.96 0.25
N ASN A 143 -3.21 -21.26 1.38
CA ASN A 143 -4.52 -20.93 1.96
C ASN A 143 -5.22 -19.80 1.18
N TRP A 144 -5.74 -20.12 0.02
CA TRP A 144 -6.61 -19.23 -0.75
C TRP A 144 -7.94 -19.01 -0.01
N SER A 145 -8.44 -17.79 -0.09
CA SER A 145 -9.77 -17.46 0.40
C SER A 145 -10.68 -17.03 -0.76
N GLY A 146 -11.98 -17.29 -0.65
CA GLY A 146 -12.94 -16.80 -1.63
C GLY A 146 -12.92 -15.28 -1.80
N TYR A 147 -12.56 -14.55 -0.73
CA TYR A 147 -12.36 -13.11 -0.79
C TYR A 147 -11.23 -12.71 -1.74
N VAL A 148 -10.06 -13.36 -1.66
CA VAL A 148 -8.92 -13.07 -2.56
C VAL A 148 -9.28 -13.39 -4.01
N VAL A 149 -9.95 -14.51 -4.26
CA VAL A 149 -10.46 -14.86 -5.60
C VAL A 149 -11.44 -13.81 -6.10
N GLY A 150 -12.42 -13.41 -5.29
CA GLY A 150 -13.36 -12.35 -5.63
C GLY A 150 -12.69 -11.00 -5.92
N GLN A 151 -11.64 -10.65 -5.16
CA GLN A 151 -10.85 -9.46 -5.43
C GLN A 151 -10.11 -9.53 -6.79
N ILE A 152 -9.63 -10.68 -7.19
CA ILE A 152 -9.03 -10.88 -8.52
C ILE A 152 -10.09 -10.67 -9.61
N LEU A 153 -11.22 -11.35 -9.50
CA LEU A 153 -12.29 -11.30 -10.49
C LEU A 153 -12.93 -9.90 -10.65
N SER A 154 -12.85 -9.05 -9.64
CA SER A 154 -13.47 -7.72 -9.64
C SER A 154 -12.56 -6.59 -10.11
N LYS A 155 -11.29 -6.87 -10.49
CA LYS A 155 -10.34 -5.84 -10.87
C LYS A 155 -10.36 -5.52 -12.36
N PRO A 156 -10.70 -4.29 -12.75
CA PRO A 156 -10.65 -3.85 -14.15
C PRO A 156 -9.25 -3.89 -14.76
N GLU A 157 -8.21 -3.93 -13.93
CA GLU A 157 -6.83 -4.03 -14.40
C GLU A 157 -6.56 -5.31 -15.20
N TYR A 158 -7.33 -6.38 -14.98
CA TYR A 158 -7.22 -7.59 -15.79
C TYR A 158 -7.85 -7.46 -17.19
N MET A 159 -8.47 -6.32 -17.48
CA MET A 159 -8.90 -5.93 -18.82
C MET A 159 -7.92 -4.95 -19.49
N GLY A 160 -6.71 -4.81 -18.94
CA GLY A 160 -5.69 -3.90 -19.45
C GLY A 160 -5.84 -2.45 -18.98
N HIS A 161 -6.66 -2.16 -17.95
CA HIS A 161 -6.93 -0.81 -17.50
C HIS A 161 -6.05 -0.41 -16.32
N THR A 162 -5.65 0.85 -16.24
CA THR A 162 -5.07 1.44 -15.02
C THR A 162 -6.16 2.12 -14.22
N VAL A 163 -6.33 1.75 -12.95
CA VAL A 163 -7.31 2.35 -12.04
C VAL A 163 -6.61 3.06 -10.91
N ASN A 164 -6.78 4.38 -10.85
CA ASN A 164 -6.19 5.25 -9.83
C ASN A 164 -7.25 5.79 -8.86
N PHE A 165 -6.80 6.24 -7.70
CA PHE A 165 -7.61 6.93 -6.68
C PHE A 165 -8.77 6.12 -6.10
N ARG A 166 -8.60 4.81 -5.92
CA ARG A 166 -9.58 3.96 -5.23
C ARG A 166 -9.75 4.32 -3.75
N SER A 167 -8.72 4.88 -3.15
CA SER A 167 -8.74 5.28 -1.74
C SER A 167 -7.87 6.49 -1.51
N HIS A 168 -8.14 7.20 -0.41
CA HIS A 168 -7.33 8.31 0.05
C HIS A 168 -7.13 8.26 1.56
N LYS A 169 -6.11 8.97 2.06
CA LYS A 169 -5.95 9.27 3.49
C LYS A 169 -6.36 10.72 3.72
N GLN A 170 -7.23 10.98 4.68
CA GLN A 170 -7.66 12.33 5.03
C GLN A 170 -6.48 13.14 5.56
N SER A 171 -5.75 12.57 6.51
CA SER A 171 -4.57 13.19 7.13
C SER A 171 -3.34 12.29 7.00
N TYR A 172 -2.15 12.89 7.07
CA TYR A 172 -0.90 12.13 7.17
C TYR A 172 -0.80 11.37 8.51
N LYS A 173 -1.56 11.78 9.53
CA LYS A 173 -1.65 11.13 10.84
C LYS A 173 -2.55 9.89 10.82
N ASP A 174 -3.41 9.74 9.80
CA ASP A 174 -4.33 8.62 9.71
C ASP A 174 -3.59 7.34 9.27
N LYS A 175 -3.79 6.28 10.04
CA LYS A 175 -3.25 4.95 9.70
C LYS A 175 -4.05 4.31 8.57
N ASN A 176 -5.35 4.49 8.56
CA ASN A 176 -6.27 3.85 7.63
C ASN A 176 -6.58 4.76 6.43
N ALA A 177 -6.75 4.15 5.26
CA ALA A 177 -7.27 4.81 4.09
C ALA A 177 -8.79 4.65 4.01
N VAL A 178 -9.46 5.66 3.51
CA VAL A 178 -10.90 5.65 3.22
C VAL A 178 -11.09 5.32 1.74
N MET A 179 -12.04 4.43 1.42
CA MET A 179 -12.36 4.10 0.03
C MET A 179 -13.15 5.24 -0.60
N ASN A 180 -12.76 5.58 -1.82
CA ASN A 180 -13.50 6.54 -2.64
C ASN A 180 -14.72 5.88 -3.30
N PRO A 181 -15.81 6.60 -3.53
CA PRO A 181 -16.86 6.17 -4.43
C PRO A 181 -16.30 5.79 -5.80
N LYS A 182 -16.95 4.86 -6.50
CA LYS A 182 -16.45 4.40 -7.82
C LYS A 182 -16.44 5.51 -8.87
N GLU A 183 -17.30 6.50 -8.72
CA GLU A 183 -17.38 7.67 -9.60
C GLU A 183 -16.12 8.55 -9.54
N ASP A 184 -15.39 8.51 -8.42
CA ASP A 184 -14.14 9.27 -8.21
C ASP A 184 -12.90 8.52 -8.70
N TRP A 185 -13.06 7.28 -9.16
CA TRP A 185 -11.93 6.51 -9.68
C TRP A 185 -11.56 7.00 -11.07
N LEU A 186 -10.28 7.21 -11.31
CA LEU A 186 -9.81 7.48 -12.67
C LEU A 186 -9.38 6.16 -13.33
N ILE A 187 -10.09 5.81 -14.39
CA ILE A 187 -9.85 4.60 -15.19
C ILE A 187 -9.27 5.01 -16.54
N PHE A 188 -8.10 4.49 -16.85
CA PHE A 188 -7.44 4.66 -18.14
C PHE A 188 -7.44 3.31 -18.85
N GLU A 189 -8.10 3.26 -20.00
CA GLU A 189 -8.29 2.03 -20.73
C GLU A 189 -7.06 1.65 -21.57
N ASN A 190 -6.82 0.35 -21.73
CA ASN A 190 -5.80 -0.22 -22.62
C ASN A 190 -4.39 0.32 -22.38
N THR A 191 -3.98 0.43 -21.10
CA THR A 191 -2.66 0.90 -20.70
C THR A 191 -1.61 -0.21 -20.63
N HIS A 192 -2.03 -1.47 -20.64
CA HIS A 192 -1.20 -2.69 -20.65
C HIS A 192 -2.00 -3.86 -21.23
N GLU A 193 -1.32 -4.98 -21.53
CA GLU A 193 -1.95 -6.20 -22.07
C GLU A 193 -2.78 -6.95 -21.03
#